data_9ade7baa94d6e3e1b8dc12e337186525
#
_entry.id   9ade7baa94d6e3e1b8dc12e337186525
#
_cell.length_a   1.000
_cell.length_b   1.000
_cell.length_c   1.000
_cell.angle_alpha   90.00
_cell.angle_beta   90.00
_cell.angle_gamma   90.00
#
_symmetry.space_group_name_H-M   'P 1'
#
loop_
_entity.id
_entity.type
_entity.pdbx_description
1 polymer ?
#
loop_
_entity_poly.entity_id
_entity_poly.type
_entity_poly.pdbx_seq_one_letter_code
_entity_poly.pdbx_strand_id
1 'polypeptide(L)'
;MLTIQALANLGADTREGLGRCLNNEAFYLRLVNMALDDGGYDKLESALNAGDAQSAFEAAHALKGVLGNLSLTPLYTPVSELTELLRQGKTEGSLELLGQLKSVLSEFRALR
;
A
#
# COMPACT_ATOMS: atom_id res chain seq x y z
N MET A 1 4.41 -9.28 16.64
CA MET A 1 5.32 -8.13 16.54
C MET A 1 5.92 -8.03 15.15
N LEU A 2 5.92 -6.86 14.56
CA LEU A 2 6.46 -6.64 13.22
C LEU A 2 7.99 -6.67 13.25
N THR A 3 8.60 -7.41 12.32
CA THR A 3 10.06 -7.51 12.20
C THR A 3 10.50 -7.29 10.77
N ILE A 4 11.76 -6.90 10.60
CA ILE A 4 12.39 -6.73 9.28
C ILE A 4 12.32 -8.05 8.49
N GLN A 5 12.67 -9.16 9.13
CA GLN A 5 12.68 -10.47 8.47
C GLN A 5 11.29 -10.88 7.99
N ALA A 6 10.25 -10.64 8.80
CA ALA A 6 8.89 -10.97 8.42
C ALA A 6 8.43 -10.16 7.20
N LEU A 7 8.78 -8.88 7.14
CA LEU A 7 8.50 -8.03 5.99
C LEU A 7 9.22 -8.53 4.74
N ALA A 8 10.49 -8.86 4.86
CA ALA A 8 11.29 -9.40 3.76
C ALA A 8 10.71 -10.72 3.25
N ASN A 9 10.24 -11.57 4.15
CA ASN A 9 9.63 -12.84 3.78
C ASN A 9 8.36 -12.68 2.94
N LEU A 10 7.62 -11.58 3.14
CA LEU A 10 6.44 -11.27 2.32
C LEU A 10 6.80 -10.55 1.01
N GLY A 11 8.06 -10.22 0.79
CA GLY A 11 8.51 -9.60 -0.46
C GLY A 11 8.78 -8.10 -0.41
N ALA A 12 8.73 -7.47 0.77
CA ALA A 12 9.14 -6.07 0.90
C ALA A 12 10.65 -5.94 0.66
N ASP A 13 11.04 -4.85 0.00
CA ASP A 13 12.46 -4.52 -0.17
C ASP A 13 12.96 -3.77 1.06
N THR A 14 13.21 -4.53 2.12
CA THR A 14 13.57 -3.95 3.42
C THR A 14 14.90 -3.23 3.39
N ARG A 15 15.83 -3.66 2.56
CA ARG A 15 17.13 -2.99 2.42
C ARG A 15 16.95 -1.58 1.88
N GLU A 16 16.14 -1.43 0.84
CA GLU A 16 15.86 -0.12 0.23
C GLU A 16 15.06 0.76 1.21
N GLY A 17 14.03 0.20 1.84
CA GLY A 17 13.20 0.94 2.80
C GLY A 17 14.00 1.41 4.01
N LEU A 18 14.84 0.55 4.55
CA LEU A 18 15.74 0.91 5.66
C LEU A 18 16.71 2.02 5.26
N GLY A 19 17.25 1.96 4.03
CA GLY A 19 18.15 2.98 3.53
C GLY A 19 17.53 4.38 3.54
N ARG A 20 16.25 4.47 3.20
CA ARG A 20 15.50 5.73 3.24
C ARG A 20 15.21 6.20 4.67
N CYS A 21 15.31 5.30 5.64
CA CYS A 21 15.11 5.59 7.07
C CYS A 21 16.45 5.64 7.83
N LEU A 22 17.53 5.97 7.14
CA LEU A 22 18.87 6.08 7.72
C LEU A 22 19.33 4.80 8.41
N ASN A 23 18.85 3.66 7.94
CA ASN A 23 19.09 2.32 8.48
C ASN A 23 18.64 2.17 9.95
N ASN A 24 17.70 3.01 10.39
CA ASN A 24 17.13 2.92 11.73
C ASN A 24 15.93 1.97 11.69
N GLU A 25 16.13 0.73 12.16
CA GLU A 25 15.09 -0.31 12.11
C GLU A 25 13.83 0.07 12.88
N ALA A 26 13.98 0.61 14.09
CA ALA A 26 12.84 1.00 14.92
C ALA A 26 11.99 2.06 14.23
N PHE A 27 12.63 3.04 13.62
CA PHE A 27 11.96 4.09 12.88
C PHE A 27 11.22 3.53 11.65
N TYR A 28 11.91 2.68 10.86
CA TYR A 28 11.30 2.05 9.69
C TYR A 28 10.06 1.23 10.08
N LEU A 29 10.18 0.37 11.11
CA LEU A 29 9.06 -0.45 11.55
C LEU A 29 7.89 0.37 12.06
N ARG A 30 8.16 1.51 12.72
CA ARG A 30 7.11 2.43 13.15
C ARG A 30 6.35 3.01 11.96
N LEU A 31 7.08 3.44 10.93
CA LEU A 31 6.47 3.97 9.71
C LEU A 31 5.68 2.92 8.96
N VAL A 32 6.19 1.68 8.91
CA VAL A 32 5.45 0.57 8.29
C VAL A 32 4.15 0.32 9.06
N ASN A 33 4.17 0.27 10.39
CA ASN A 33 2.95 0.12 11.18
C ASN A 33 1.93 1.20 10.87
N MET A 34 2.38 2.45 10.77
CA MET A 34 1.49 3.58 10.41
C MET A 34 0.92 3.41 9.00
N ALA A 35 1.74 2.95 8.06
CA ALA A 35 1.30 2.73 6.68
C ALA A 35 0.25 1.61 6.58
N LEU A 36 0.36 0.58 7.40
CA LEU A 36 -0.63 -0.51 7.42
C LEU A 36 -1.98 -0.06 7.98
N ASP A 37 -2.00 1.01 8.76
CA ASP A 37 -3.22 1.59 9.33
C ASP A 37 -3.64 2.88 8.61
N ASP A 38 -3.08 3.17 7.46
CA ASP A 38 -3.40 4.37 6.69
C ASP A 38 -4.88 4.40 6.33
N GLY A 39 -5.53 5.55 6.57
CA GLY A 39 -6.95 5.72 6.24
C GLY A 39 -7.24 5.71 4.74
N GLY A 40 -6.21 5.78 3.91
CA GLY A 40 -6.35 5.78 2.46
C GLY A 40 -6.93 4.50 1.90
N TYR A 41 -6.73 3.36 2.55
CA TYR A 41 -7.33 2.08 2.09
C TYR A 41 -8.84 2.13 2.14
N ASP A 42 -9.41 2.63 3.24
CA ASP A 42 -10.86 2.75 3.39
C ASP A 42 -11.44 3.81 2.44
N LYS A 43 -10.72 4.92 2.26
CA LYS A 43 -11.13 5.97 1.32
C LYS A 43 -11.16 5.44 -0.11
N LEU A 44 -10.14 4.67 -0.49
CA LEU A 44 -10.07 4.05 -1.81
C LEU A 44 -11.25 3.10 -2.03
N GLU A 45 -11.51 2.22 -1.09
CA GLU A 45 -12.61 1.27 -1.17
C GLU A 45 -13.96 1.98 -1.28
N SER A 46 -14.21 2.97 -0.42
CA SER A 46 -15.45 3.74 -0.44
C SER A 46 -15.67 4.45 -1.77
N ALA A 47 -14.61 5.06 -2.30
CA ALA A 47 -14.68 5.78 -3.57
C ALA A 47 -14.97 4.83 -4.75
N LEU A 48 -14.33 3.66 -4.77
CA LEU A 48 -14.55 2.67 -5.80
C LEU A 48 -15.98 2.11 -5.75
N ASN A 49 -16.49 1.85 -4.53
CA ASN A 49 -17.86 1.37 -4.36
C ASN A 49 -18.89 2.42 -4.77
N ALA A 50 -18.56 3.70 -4.64
CA ALA A 50 -19.43 4.80 -5.03
C ALA A 50 -19.32 5.16 -6.53
N GLY A 51 -18.37 4.54 -7.24
CA GLY A 51 -18.10 4.88 -8.64
C GLY A 51 -17.43 6.25 -8.80
N ASP A 52 -16.82 6.78 -7.75
CA ASP A 52 -16.16 8.08 -7.75
C ASP A 52 -14.67 7.90 -8.13
N ALA A 53 -14.41 7.92 -9.44
CA ALA A 53 -13.07 7.68 -9.98
C ALA A 53 -12.07 8.74 -9.52
N GLN A 54 -12.49 9.99 -9.36
CA GLN A 54 -11.60 11.08 -8.96
C GLN A 54 -11.10 10.88 -7.50
N SER A 55 -12.02 10.64 -6.58
CA SER A 55 -11.66 10.41 -5.19
C SER A 55 -10.84 9.13 -5.02
N ALA A 56 -11.18 8.09 -5.81
CA ALA A 56 -10.41 6.84 -5.81
C ALA A 56 -8.98 7.08 -6.29
N PHE A 57 -8.82 7.87 -7.35
CA PHE A 57 -7.49 8.21 -7.86
C PHE A 57 -6.66 8.93 -6.80
N GLU A 58 -7.24 9.92 -6.14
CA GLU A 58 -6.54 10.69 -5.11
C GLU A 58 -6.06 9.79 -3.96
N ALA A 59 -6.92 8.90 -3.50
CA ALA A 59 -6.57 7.95 -2.43
C ALA A 59 -5.47 6.98 -2.88
N ALA A 60 -5.58 6.42 -4.08
CA ALA A 60 -4.57 5.50 -4.61
C ALA A 60 -3.23 6.19 -4.82
N HIS A 61 -3.25 7.41 -5.34
CA HIS A 61 -2.03 8.19 -5.58
C HIS A 61 -1.28 8.46 -4.27
N ALA A 62 -2.01 8.85 -3.22
CA ALA A 62 -1.41 9.08 -1.91
C ALA A 62 -0.81 7.80 -1.30
N LEU A 63 -1.55 6.69 -1.38
CA LEU A 63 -1.06 5.39 -0.91
C LEU A 63 0.18 4.94 -1.67
N LYS A 64 0.20 5.15 -2.98
CA LYS A 64 1.36 4.80 -3.82
C LYS A 64 2.63 5.48 -3.30
N GLY A 65 2.55 6.76 -2.93
CA GLY A 65 3.69 7.49 -2.38
C GLY A 65 4.17 6.90 -1.06
N VAL A 66 3.25 6.62 -0.14
CA VAL A 66 3.57 6.05 1.17
C VAL A 66 4.22 4.67 1.02
N LEU A 67 3.61 3.80 0.22
CA LEU A 67 4.08 2.42 0.06
C LEU A 67 5.39 2.34 -0.70
N GLY A 68 5.60 3.23 -1.67
CA GLY A 68 6.84 3.32 -2.42
C GLY A 68 8.00 3.78 -1.55
N ASN A 69 7.78 4.78 -0.69
CA ASN A 69 8.80 5.28 0.22
C ASN A 69 9.28 4.22 1.22
N LEU A 70 8.42 3.30 1.60
CA LEU A 70 8.74 2.23 2.54
C LEU A 70 9.12 0.93 1.84
N SER A 71 9.11 0.93 0.51
CA SER A 71 9.47 -0.22 -0.32
C SER A 71 8.65 -1.48 0.01
N LEU A 72 7.37 -1.27 0.31
CA LEU A 72 6.41 -2.35 0.54
C LEU A 72 5.86 -2.83 -0.80
N THR A 73 6.73 -3.43 -1.61
CA THR A 73 6.49 -3.78 -3.01
C THR A 73 5.21 -4.57 -3.26
N PRO A 74 4.87 -5.61 -2.46
CA PRO A 74 3.63 -6.35 -2.71
C PRO A 74 2.36 -5.54 -2.52
N LEU A 75 2.40 -4.48 -1.71
CA LEU A 75 1.29 -3.52 -1.55
C LEU A 75 1.35 -2.44 -2.62
N TYR A 76 2.56 -2.02 -2.95
CA TYR A 76 2.80 -0.95 -3.93
C TYR A 76 2.29 -1.34 -5.32
N THR A 77 2.53 -2.59 -5.75
CA THR A 77 2.19 -3.02 -7.11
C THR A 77 0.72 -2.88 -7.44
N PRO A 78 -0.24 -3.44 -6.65
CA PRO A 78 -1.66 -3.26 -6.98
C PRO A 78 -2.13 -1.82 -6.85
N VAL A 79 -1.58 -1.05 -5.90
CA VAL A 79 -1.92 0.37 -5.75
C VAL A 79 -1.42 1.18 -6.94
N SER A 80 -0.22 0.88 -7.43
CA SER A 80 0.33 1.54 -8.62
C SER A 80 -0.54 1.25 -9.86
N GLU A 81 -0.97 0.01 -10.04
CA GLU A 81 -1.85 -0.37 -11.14
C GLU A 81 -3.21 0.34 -11.04
N LEU A 82 -3.78 0.41 -9.83
CA LEU A 82 -5.01 1.16 -9.58
C LEU A 82 -4.85 2.63 -9.93
N THR A 83 -3.74 3.23 -9.51
CA THR A 83 -3.48 4.64 -9.78
C THR A 83 -3.47 4.92 -11.28
N GLU A 84 -2.78 4.08 -12.06
CA GLU A 84 -2.72 4.28 -13.51
C GLU A 84 -4.06 4.05 -14.19
N LEU A 85 -4.81 3.04 -13.77
CA LEU A 85 -6.15 2.77 -14.28
C LEU A 85 -7.09 3.96 -14.03
N LEU A 86 -7.09 4.46 -12.81
CA LEU A 86 -7.94 5.57 -12.39
C LEU A 86 -7.50 6.90 -13.01
N ARG A 87 -6.19 7.08 -13.26
CA ARG A 87 -5.67 8.26 -13.97
C ARG A 87 -6.34 8.41 -15.35
N GLN A 88 -6.62 7.28 -16.00
CA GLN A 88 -7.28 7.25 -17.31
C GLN A 88 -8.79 7.40 -17.19
N GLY A 89 -9.33 7.58 -16.00
CA GLY A 89 -10.77 7.68 -15.75
C GLY A 89 -11.51 6.36 -15.85
N LYS A 90 -10.78 5.23 -15.85
CA LYS A 90 -11.36 3.90 -15.99
C LYS A 90 -11.56 3.28 -14.62
N THR A 91 -12.70 2.61 -14.42
CA THR A 91 -13.00 1.87 -13.20
C THR A 91 -13.11 0.37 -13.43
N GLU A 92 -13.15 -0.06 -14.69
CA GLU A 92 -13.21 -1.46 -15.05
C GLU A 92 -11.96 -2.20 -14.58
N GLY A 93 -12.15 -3.30 -13.84
CA GLY A 93 -11.04 -4.06 -13.26
C GLY A 93 -10.54 -3.53 -11.92
N SER A 94 -11.02 -2.37 -11.47
CA SER A 94 -10.54 -1.75 -10.23
C SER A 94 -10.89 -2.57 -8.98
N LEU A 95 -12.06 -3.20 -8.95
CA LEU A 95 -12.47 -4.00 -7.79
C LEU A 95 -11.64 -5.28 -7.66
N GLU A 96 -11.18 -5.85 -8.76
CA GLU A 96 -10.28 -7.00 -8.74
C GLU A 96 -8.92 -6.60 -8.14
N LEU A 97 -8.37 -5.47 -8.57
CA LEU A 97 -7.12 -4.93 -8.02
C LEU A 97 -7.25 -4.58 -6.54
N LEU A 98 -8.40 -4.03 -6.15
CA LEU A 98 -8.69 -3.75 -4.75
C LEU A 98 -8.70 -5.03 -3.93
N GLY A 99 -9.30 -6.10 -4.46
CA GLY A 99 -9.31 -7.41 -3.81
C GLY A 99 -7.91 -7.95 -3.59
N GLN A 100 -7.03 -7.82 -4.58
CA GLN A 100 -5.62 -8.22 -4.47
C GLN A 100 -4.92 -7.39 -3.38
N LEU A 101 -5.13 -6.08 -3.37
CA LEU A 101 -4.57 -5.19 -2.36
C LEU A 101 -5.03 -5.58 -0.95
N LYS A 102 -6.32 -5.81 -0.77
CA LYS A 102 -6.87 -6.17 0.54
C LYS A 102 -6.32 -7.50 1.05
N SER A 103 -6.14 -8.47 0.17
CA SER A 103 -5.57 -9.77 0.51
C SER A 103 -4.13 -9.63 1.00
N VAL A 104 -3.30 -8.89 0.27
CA VAL A 104 -1.92 -8.65 0.65
C VAL A 104 -1.83 -7.83 1.93
N LEU A 105 -2.68 -6.80 2.06
CA LEU A 105 -2.73 -5.98 3.27
C LEU A 105 -3.03 -6.83 4.51
N SER A 106 -3.95 -7.77 4.39
CA SER A 106 -4.27 -8.69 5.47
C SER A 106 -3.06 -9.53 5.89
N GLU A 107 -2.27 -10.00 4.92
CA GLU A 107 -1.04 -10.74 5.20
C GLU A 107 -0.03 -9.90 5.97
N PHE A 108 0.17 -8.64 5.55
CA PHE A 108 1.09 -7.73 6.24
C PHE A 108 0.60 -7.40 7.64
N ARG A 109 -0.69 -7.13 7.81
CA ARG A 109 -1.27 -6.84 9.12
C ARG A 109 -1.16 -8.03 10.08
N ALA A 110 -1.18 -9.24 9.57
CA ALA A 110 -1.04 -10.45 10.38
C ALA A 110 0.36 -10.62 10.96
N LEU A 111 1.36 -9.89 10.44
CA LEU A 111 2.73 -9.94 10.97
C LEU A 111 2.89 -9.25 12.32
N ARG A 112 1.97 -8.44 12.69
CA ARG A 112 1.98 -7.72 13.95
C ARG A 112 0.94 -8.31 14.89
#